data_c0375bf8ee631120bc6d94b8597ae141
#
_entry.id   c0375bf8ee631120bc6d94b8597ae141
#
_cell.length_a   1.000
_cell.length_b   1.000
_cell.length_c   1.000
_cell.angle_alpha   90.00
_cell.angle_beta   90.00
_cell.angle_gamma   90.00
#
_symmetry.space_group_name_H-M   'P 1'
#
loop_
_entity.id
_entity.type
_entity.pdbx_description
1 polymer ?
#
loop_
_entity_poly.entity_id
_entity_poly.type
_entity_poly.pdbx_seq_one_letter_code
_entity_poly.pdbx_strand_id
1 'polypeptide(L)'
;MTATRRPKIKQPPRLEKSIAADIRQALELAGYRAVRCIAGPVLNLRGADQYAPQHGNPSGYPDWLFVRSHPLVIGVGAILPYAIYIETKKPGEKPTPLQRAWLDVLRKDGFTAEWFDGFREGEGKKRFMPWWEALTK
;
A
#
# COMPACT_ATOMS: atom_id res chain seq x y z
N MET A 1 12.77 -32.87 -37.18
CA MET A 1 11.66 -31.93 -36.95
C MET A 1 11.89 -31.16 -35.70
N THR A 2 12.19 -29.91 -35.85
CA THR A 2 12.35 -28.99 -34.71
C THR A 2 10.96 -28.54 -34.29
N ALA A 3 10.59 -28.88 -33.08
CA ALA A 3 9.38 -28.34 -32.50
C ALA A 3 9.53 -26.81 -32.38
N THR A 4 8.70 -26.07 -33.07
CA THR A 4 8.64 -24.63 -32.94
C THR A 4 8.16 -24.31 -31.52
N ARG A 5 9.04 -23.80 -30.69
CA ARG A 5 8.64 -23.23 -29.38
C ARG A 5 7.71 -22.08 -29.67
N ARG A 6 6.50 -22.17 -29.14
CA ARG A 6 5.64 -20.99 -29.12
C ARG A 6 6.35 -19.91 -28.33
N PRO A 7 6.46 -18.69 -28.87
CA PRO A 7 7.04 -17.61 -28.09
C PRO A 7 6.25 -17.46 -26.78
N LYS A 8 6.97 -17.45 -25.67
CA LYS A 8 6.34 -17.14 -24.40
C LYS A 8 5.80 -15.73 -24.50
N ILE A 9 4.48 -15.60 -24.47
CA ILE A 9 3.84 -14.30 -24.36
C ILE A 9 4.24 -13.74 -23.01
N LYS A 10 5.12 -12.74 -23.02
CA LYS A 10 5.41 -12.01 -21.79
C LYS A 10 4.14 -11.30 -21.37
N GLN A 11 3.64 -11.66 -20.22
CA GLN A 11 2.56 -10.90 -19.64
C GLN A 11 3.06 -9.48 -19.37
N PRO A 12 2.25 -8.45 -19.68
CA PRO A 12 2.64 -7.08 -19.35
C PRO A 12 2.92 -6.95 -17.86
N PRO A 13 3.89 -6.12 -17.45
CA PRO A 13 4.16 -5.91 -16.03
C PRO A 13 2.90 -5.43 -15.34
N ARG A 14 2.69 -5.94 -14.13
CA ARG A 14 1.54 -5.57 -13.33
C ARG A 14 1.58 -4.10 -12.97
N LEU A 15 0.45 -3.42 -13.08
CA LEU A 15 0.36 -2.01 -12.75
C LEU A 15 0.35 -1.81 -11.24
N GLU A 16 0.98 -0.74 -10.77
CA GLU A 16 0.98 -0.36 -9.36
C GLU A 16 -0.44 -0.26 -8.81
N LYS A 17 -1.35 0.36 -9.54
CA LYS A 17 -2.77 0.48 -9.13
C LYS A 17 -3.47 -0.86 -8.97
N SER A 18 -3.05 -1.86 -9.74
CA SER A 18 -3.61 -3.21 -9.65
C SER A 18 -3.14 -3.91 -8.37
N ILE A 19 -1.88 -3.72 -7.99
CA ILE A 19 -1.34 -4.21 -6.72
C ILE A 19 -2.06 -3.54 -5.56
N ALA A 20 -2.24 -2.22 -5.62
CA ALA A 20 -2.96 -1.47 -4.59
C ALA A 20 -4.42 -1.95 -4.45
N ALA A 21 -5.07 -2.25 -5.56
CA ALA A 21 -6.45 -2.76 -5.56
C ALA A 21 -6.55 -4.12 -4.86
N ASP A 22 -5.60 -5.00 -5.08
CA ASP A 22 -5.59 -6.32 -4.43
C ASP A 22 -5.31 -6.20 -2.93
N ILE A 23 -4.38 -5.34 -2.53
CA ILE A 23 -4.10 -5.06 -1.12
C ILE A 23 -5.34 -4.49 -0.46
N ARG A 24 -5.98 -3.52 -1.09
CA ARG A 24 -7.20 -2.89 -0.61
C ARG A 24 -8.30 -3.93 -0.39
N GLN A 25 -8.53 -4.80 -1.36
CA GLN A 25 -9.54 -5.86 -1.25
C GLN A 25 -9.26 -6.78 -0.07
N ALA A 26 -8.01 -7.21 0.09
CA ALA A 26 -7.62 -8.09 1.19
C ALA A 26 -7.86 -7.43 2.55
N LEU A 27 -7.50 -6.16 2.69
CA LEU A 27 -7.67 -5.43 3.94
C LEU A 27 -9.14 -5.08 4.21
N GLU A 28 -9.92 -4.75 3.18
CA GLU A 28 -11.36 -4.52 3.33
C GLU A 28 -12.08 -5.78 3.81
N LEU A 29 -11.70 -6.95 3.30
CA LEU A 29 -12.22 -8.22 3.77
C LEU A 29 -11.86 -8.49 5.24
N ALA A 30 -10.75 -7.94 5.70
CA ALA A 30 -10.35 -8.03 7.11
C ALA A 30 -10.98 -6.94 7.99
N GLY A 31 -11.84 -6.09 7.43
CA GLY A 31 -12.57 -5.08 8.18
C GLY A 31 -11.96 -3.68 8.19
N TYR A 32 -10.92 -3.44 7.37
CA TYR A 32 -10.31 -2.12 7.24
C TYR A 32 -11.04 -1.25 6.23
N ARG A 33 -10.99 0.07 6.44
CA ARG A 33 -11.37 1.06 5.43
C ARG A 33 -10.15 1.64 4.80
N ALA A 34 -10.17 1.76 3.47
CA ALA A 34 -9.09 2.39 2.73
C ALA A 34 -9.28 3.90 2.69
N VAL A 35 -8.23 4.63 3.04
CA VAL A 35 -8.17 6.08 2.91
C VAL A 35 -6.99 6.40 2.00
N ARG A 36 -7.25 7.05 0.89
CA ARG A 36 -6.17 7.46 0.00
C ARG A 36 -5.52 8.72 0.54
N CYS A 37 -4.20 8.66 0.69
CA CYS A 37 -3.42 9.79 1.14
C CYS A 37 -2.89 10.55 -0.08
N ILE A 38 -3.30 11.80 -0.23
CA ILE A 38 -2.88 12.63 -1.36
C ILE A 38 -1.74 13.53 -0.91
N ALA A 39 -0.61 13.47 -1.60
CA ALA A 39 0.54 14.30 -1.33
C ALA A 39 0.41 15.67 -2.02
N GLY A 40 1.00 16.70 -1.40
CA GLY A 40 1.06 18.03 -1.94
C GLY A 40 -0.20 18.87 -1.76
N PRO A 41 -0.25 20.05 -2.38
CA PRO A 41 -1.41 20.92 -2.27
C PRO A 41 -2.61 20.31 -2.99
N VAL A 42 -3.76 20.37 -2.35
CA VAL A 42 -5.01 19.86 -2.91
C VAL A 42 -5.93 21.04 -3.16
N LEU A 43 -6.45 21.14 -4.38
CA LEU A 43 -7.45 22.14 -4.69
C LEU A 43 -8.75 21.79 -4.01
N ASN A 44 -9.40 22.82 -3.46
CA ASN A 44 -10.68 22.62 -2.85
C ASN A 44 -11.73 22.30 -3.92
N LEU A 45 -12.38 21.18 -3.79
CA LEU A 45 -13.37 20.71 -4.75
C LEU A 45 -14.68 21.52 -4.74
N ARG A 46 -14.83 22.45 -3.81
CA ARG A 46 -16.06 23.24 -3.67
C ARG A 46 -16.06 24.55 -4.44
N GLY A 47 -15.01 24.86 -5.18
CA GLY A 47 -14.97 26.07 -5.97
C GLY A 47 -13.71 26.87 -5.78
N ALA A 48 -13.34 27.55 -6.85
CA ALA A 48 -12.08 28.23 -6.95
C ALA A 48 -11.95 29.47 -6.05
N ASP A 49 -13.02 29.89 -5.44
CA ASP A 49 -13.03 31.03 -4.55
C ASP A 49 -12.64 30.66 -3.14
N GLN A 50 -12.27 29.41 -2.99
CA GLN A 50 -12.07 29.07 -1.70
C GLN A 50 -10.73 28.84 -1.38
N TYR A 51 -10.15 29.67 -1.47
CA TYR A 51 -9.17 29.79 -0.84
C TYR A 51 -8.03 29.36 -0.64
N ALA A 52 -7.33 29.53 0.07
CA ALA A 52 -6.03 29.00 0.50
C ALA A 52 -5.91 27.53 0.10
N PRO A 53 -4.91 27.11 -0.67
CA PRO A 53 -4.76 25.72 -1.04
C PRO A 53 -4.71 24.90 0.24
N GLN A 54 -5.60 23.94 0.34
CA GLN A 54 -5.52 22.97 1.40
C GLN A 54 -4.32 22.08 1.13
N HIS A 55 -3.46 21.99 2.11
CA HIS A 55 -2.32 21.12 1.98
C HIS A 55 -2.75 19.69 2.24
N GLY A 56 -2.43 18.81 1.30
CA GLY A 56 -2.51 17.38 1.51
C GLY A 56 -1.36 16.90 2.38
N ASN A 57 -1.11 15.61 2.36
CA ASN A 57 0.00 15.03 3.10
C ASN A 57 1.35 15.46 2.51
N PRO A 58 2.42 15.48 3.30
CA PRO A 58 3.74 15.83 2.80
C PRO A 58 4.18 14.93 1.65
N SER A 59 5.03 15.46 0.79
CA SER A 59 5.65 14.66 -0.27
C SER A 59 6.39 13.46 0.32
N GLY A 60 6.24 12.31 -0.30
CA GLY A 60 6.82 11.05 0.19
C GLY A 60 5.98 10.33 1.23
N TYR A 61 4.88 10.91 1.67
CA TYR A 61 3.96 10.25 2.59
C TYR A 61 3.33 9.03 1.91
N PRO A 62 3.07 7.93 2.64
CA PRO A 62 2.49 6.72 2.04
C PRO A 62 1.17 6.97 1.33
N ASP A 63 0.92 6.23 0.25
CA ASP A 63 -0.27 6.41 -0.60
C ASP A 63 -1.57 6.05 0.09
N TRP A 64 -1.53 5.10 1.00
CA TRP A 64 -2.72 4.55 1.61
C TRP A 64 -2.63 4.46 3.12
N LEU A 65 -3.76 4.76 3.77
CA LEU A 65 -3.97 4.48 5.17
C LEU A 65 -5.18 3.56 5.28
N PHE A 66 -5.01 2.43 5.94
CA PHE A 66 -6.10 1.50 6.23
C PHE A 66 -6.41 1.57 7.71
N VAL A 67 -7.67 1.84 8.03
CA VAL A 67 -8.11 2.03 9.43
C VAL A 67 -9.29 1.12 9.74
N ARG A 68 -9.36 0.70 10.99
CA ARG A 68 -10.52 -0.01 11.52
C ARG A 68 -10.93 0.56 12.87
N SER A 69 -12.21 0.38 13.20
CA SER A 69 -12.78 0.97 14.42
C SER A 69 -12.28 0.33 15.71
N HIS A 70 -11.95 -0.96 15.64
CA HIS A 70 -11.54 -1.73 16.80
C HIS A 70 -10.38 -2.65 16.43
N PRO A 71 -9.45 -2.92 17.35
CA PRO A 71 -8.42 -3.92 17.10
C PRO A 71 -9.09 -5.29 16.94
N LEU A 72 -8.63 -6.06 15.97
CA LEU A 72 -9.06 -7.43 15.82
C LEU A 72 -8.10 -8.33 16.56
N VAL A 73 -8.61 -9.08 17.52
CA VAL A 73 -7.84 -10.09 18.24
C VAL A 73 -7.82 -11.35 17.37
N ILE A 74 -6.62 -11.79 16.98
CA ILE A 74 -6.43 -13.01 16.23
C ILE A 74 -5.67 -13.98 17.12
N GLY A 75 -6.29 -15.12 17.43
CA GLY A 75 -5.64 -16.12 18.27
C GLY A 75 -5.26 -15.62 19.65
N VAL A 76 -4.37 -16.34 20.33
CA VAL A 76 -3.94 -15.97 21.68
C VAL A 76 -2.87 -14.90 21.60
N GLY A 77 -3.24 -13.68 21.94
CA GLY A 77 -2.30 -12.56 22.08
C GLY A 77 -1.95 -11.81 20.81
N ALA A 78 -2.51 -12.16 19.65
CA ALA A 78 -2.28 -11.43 18.42
C ALA A 78 -3.37 -10.39 18.20
N ILE A 79 -2.99 -9.13 18.02
CA ILE A 79 -3.90 -8.01 17.78
C ILE A 79 -3.54 -7.36 16.46
N LEU A 80 -4.49 -7.27 15.54
CA LEU A 80 -4.29 -6.51 14.31
C LEU A 80 -4.32 -5.01 14.60
N PRO A 81 -3.42 -4.24 13.99
CA PRO A 81 -3.36 -2.80 14.25
C PRO A 81 -4.61 -2.06 13.79
N TYR A 82 -4.91 -0.93 14.44
CA TYR A 82 -5.99 -0.03 14.05
C TYR A 82 -5.72 0.65 12.74
N ALA A 83 -4.47 0.96 12.45
CA ALA A 83 -4.06 1.74 11.30
C ALA A 83 -2.82 1.12 10.67
N ILE A 84 -2.85 0.98 9.36
CA ILE A 84 -1.75 0.47 8.56
C ILE A 84 -1.49 1.44 7.41
N TYR A 85 -0.27 1.99 7.34
CA TYR A 85 0.16 2.81 6.23
C TYR A 85 0.84 1.95 5.19
N ILE A 86 0.44 2.07 3.95
CA ILE A 86 1.00 1.28 2.85
C ILE A 86 1.38 2.17 1.67
N GLU A 87 2.63 2.01 1.23
CA GLU A 87 3.14 2.57 0.00
C GLU A 87 3.20 1.46 -1.04
N THR A 88 2.63 1.69 -2.22
CA THR A 88 2.67 0.71 -3.30
C THR A 88 3.62 1.16 -4.40
N LYS A 89 4.29 0.19 -4.99
CA LYS A 89 5.26 0.40 -6.08
C LYS A 89 4.99 -0.58 -7.21
N LYS A 90 5.47 -0.22 -8.41
CA LYS A 90 5.51 -1.16 -9.53
C LYS A 90 6.48 -2.29 -9.20
N PRO A 91 6.28 -3.50 -9.76
CA PRO A 91 7.24 -4.58 -9.58
C PRO A 91 8.66 -4.17 -9.93
N GLY A 92 9.59 -4.38 -9.00
CA GLY A 92 10.99 -3.99 -9.15
C GLY A 92 11.34 -2.55 -8.74
N GLU A 93 10.34 -1.71 -8.51
CA GLU A 93 10.56 -0.32 -8.08
C GLU A 93 10.66 -0.25 -6.57
N LYS A 94 11.53 0.61 -6.08
CA LYS A 94 11.73 0.82 -4.64
C LYS A 94 11.21 2.19 -4.22
N PRO A 95 10.84 2.37 -2.95
CA PRO A 95 10.52 3.69 -2.44
C PRO A 95 11.71 4.63 -2.58
N THR A 96 11.42 5.91 -2.81
CA THR A 96 12.43 6.96 -2.79
C THR A 96 12.96 7.14 -1.36
N PRO A 97 14.12 7.79 -1.18
CA PRO A 97 14.63 8.09 0.16
C PRO A 97 13.63 8.84 1.04
N LEU A 98 12.87 9.76 0.46
CA LEU A 98 11.86 10.51 1.21
C LEU A 98 10.69 9.62 1.64
N GLN A 99 10.24 8.73 0.76
CA GLN A 99 9.21 7.75 1.10
C GLN A 99 9.65 6.81 2.22
N ARG A 100 10.91 6.37 2.17
CA ARG A 100 11.49 5.53 3.24
C ARG A 100 11.55 6.28 4.56
N ALA A 101 11.95 7.55 4.52
CA ALA A 101 12.04 8.38 5.71
C ALA A 101 10.67 8.49 6.39
N TRP A 102 9.59 8.68 5.62
CA TRP A 102 8.25 8.73 6.17
C TRP A 102 7.81 7.40 6.78
N LEU A 103 8.10 6.29 6.13
CA LEU A 103 7.80 4.96 6.70
C LEU A 103 8.53 4.77 8.03
N ASP A 104 9.78 5.20 8.12
CA ASP A 104 10.57 5.07 9.36
C ASP A 104 10.01 5.96 10.47
N VAL A 105 9.62 7.19 10.16
CA VAL A 105 8.98 8.11 11.13
C VAL A 105 7.69 7.52 11.67
N LEU A 106 6.84 7.00 10.79
CA LEU A 106 5.56 6.41 11.19
C LEU A 106 5.78 5.18 12.08
N ARG A 107 6.76 4.35 11.76
CA ARG A 107 7.11 3.19 12.60
C ARG A 107 7.61 3.62 13.98
N LYS A 108 8.43 4.66 14.06
CA LYS A 108 8.90 5.21 15.33
C LYS A 108 7.78 5.75 16.18
N ASP A 109 6.77 6.31 15.53
CA ASP A 109 5.58 6.82 16.22
C ASP A 109 4.61 5.71 16.64
N GLY A 110 4.95 4.46 16.38
CA GLY A 110 4.16 3.31 16.79
C GLY A 110 3.15 2.80 15.76
N PHE A 111 3.15 3.36 14.55
CA PHE A 111 2.26 2.90 13.49
C PHE A 111 2.85 1.73 12.73
N THR A 112 1.98 0.87 12.23
CA THR A 112 2.36 -0.13 11.24
C THR A 112 2.46 0.56 9.88
N ALA A 113 3.63 0.53 9.28
CA ALA A 113 3.89 1.17 7.99
C ALA A 113 4.80 0.28 7.15
N GLU A 114 4.43 0.07 5.89
CA GLU A 114 5.17 -0.83 5.01
C GLU A 114 5.01 -0.43 3.54
N TRP A 115 5.88 -0.96 2.67
CA TRP A 115 5.77 -0.78 1.24
C TRP A 115 5.80 -2.13 0.54
N PHE A 116 5.17 -2.21 -0.64
CA PHE A 116 5.11 -3.44 -1.43
C PHE A 116 5.21 -3.13 -2.92
N ASP A 117 5.95 -3.95 -3.65
CA ASP A 117 5.99 -3.91 -5.11
C ASP A 117 5.33 -5.15 -5.74
N GLY A 118 4.59 -5.90 -4.94
CA GLY A 118 3.85 -7.06 -5.38
C GLY A 118 2.81 -7.48 -4.34
N PHE A 119 1.83 -8.26 -4.78
CA PHE A 119 0.77 -8.75 -3.91
C PHE A 119 1.03 -10.19 -3.45
N ARG A 120 1.35 -11.06 -4.39
CA ARG A 120 1.52 -12.49 -4.13
C ARG A 120 2.85 -12.99 -4.71
N GLU A 121 3.17 -14.27 -4.43
CA GLU A 121 4.33 -14.93 -4.99
C GLU A 121 4.46 -14.70 -6.49
N GLY A 122 5.68 -14.52 -6.97
CA GLY A 122 5.97 -14.24 -8.38
C GLY A 122 5.85 -12.79 -8.80
N GLU A 123 5.33 -11.92 -7.92
CA GLU A 123 5.18 -10.49 -8.22
C GLU A 123 6.20 -9.69 -7.42
N GLY A 124 7.07 -8.97 -8.10
CA GLY A 124 8.03 -8.08 -7.44
C GLY A 124 8.97 -8.76 -6.46
N LYS A 125 9.54 -7.97 -5.57
CA LYS A 125 10.50 -8.45 -4.56
C LYS A 125 9.92 -8.42 -3.15
N LYS A 126 9.06 -7.46 -2.84
CA LYS A 126 8.47 -7.31 -1.53
C LYS A 126 6.94 -7.40 -1.65
N ARG A 127 6.39 -8.49 -1.16
CA ARG A 127 5.01 -8.86 -1.42
C ARG A 127 4.14 -8.72 -0.19
N PHE A 128 2.90 -8.30 -0.41
CA PHE A 128 1.92 -8.10 0.66
C PHE A 128 1.50 -9.41 1.34
N MET A 129 1.19 -10.45 0.59
CA MET A 129 0.61 -11.67 1.17
C MET A 129 1.49 -12.36 2.20
N PRO A 130 2.81 -12.57 1.96
CA PRO A 130 3.66 -13.16 3.00
C PRO A 130 3.75 -12.30 4.26
N TRP A 131 3.78 -10.99 4.11
CA TRP A 131 3.80 -10.06 5.24
C TRP A 131 2.49 -10.14 6.02
N TRP A 132 1.37 -10.15 5.30
CA TRP A 132 0.03 -10.23 5.90
C TRP A 132 -0.18 -11.54 6.64
N GLU A 133 0.22 -12.65 6.04
CA GLU A 133 0.14 -13.96 6.68
C GLU A 133 0.98 -14.02 7.96
N ALA A 134 2.17 -13.44 7.96
CA ALA A 134 3.00 -13.37 9.15
C ALA A 134 2.37 -12.52 10.25
N LEU A 135 1.71 -11.41 9.88
CA LEU A 135 1.05 -10.52 10.81
C LEU A 135 -0.20 -11.16 11.44
N THR A 136 -0.87 -12.02 10.68
CA THR A 136 -2.15 -12.60 11.09
C THR A 136 -2.02 -14.02 11.73
N LYS A 137 -0.82 -14.49 11.87
CA LYS A 137 -0.58 -15.78 12.56
C LYS A 137 -0.71 -15.67 14.06
#